data_bd0a5a647ffaa212e729f3aa949ffd1f
#
_entry.id   bd0a5a647ffaa212e729f3aa949ffd1f
#
_cell.length_a   1.000
_cell.length_b   1.000
_cell.length_c   1.000
_cell.angle_alpha   90.00
_cell.angle_beta   90.00
_cell.angle_gamma   90.00
#
_symmetry.space_group_name_H-M   'P 1'
#
loop_
_entity.id
_entity.type
_entity.pdbx_description
1 polymer ?
#
loop_
_entity_poly.entity_id
_entity_poly.type
_entity_poly.pdbx_seq_one_letter_code
_entity_poly.pdbx_strand_id
1 'polypeptide(L)'
;MKKYLVIGNPIGHSLSPLIHNYWMKKYKLVDSVYEKRMVEENDLKKVIEEIRKDEVVGVNVTVPFKKLIIPFLDKLDFVAEETQSVNTLFKINNQIVGHNTDSAGFQDSLKEFYPRSNNSMMSLPLEDKHIFILGAGGVTASVISALKSEGANNIFLSNRTKEKANELKKLFPEIEVIDWGKRPPICSIVINTTSIGLTKDEEINIDFNNYDMNHHKDFLFYDLIYNPKETVFLKKARLRGNKTMNGKTMFLNQAKYAFNIWTNIMPEIDDEVIKFLD
;
A
#
# COMPACT_ATOMS: atom_id res chain seq x y z
N MET A 1 -13.66 24.55 -11.42
CA MET A 1 -13.64 23.08 -11.36
C MET A 1 -12.44 22.65 -10.51
N LYS A 2 -12.66 21.89 -9.44
CA LYS A 2 -11.60 21.37 -8.56
C LYS A 2 -10.93 20.17 -9.22
N LYS A 3 -9.62 20.23 -9.36
CA LYS A 3 -8.83 19.17 -10.03
C LYS A 3 -8.05 18.37 -9.02
N TYR A 4 -8.13 17.04 -9.16
CA TYR A 4 -7.35 16.07 -8.40
C TYR A 4 -6.58 15.18 -9.36
N LEU A 5 -5.42 14.69 -8.94
CA LEU A 5 -4.54 13.92 -9.80
C LEU A 5 -4.03 12.64 -9.12
N VAL A 6 -3.71 11.64 -9.94
CA VAL A 6 -2.68 10.66 -9.61
C VAL A 6 -1.51 10.85 -10.55
N ILE A 7 -0.30 10.94 -9.99
CA ILE A 7 0.95 11.07 -10.76
C ILE A 7 1.85 9.85 -10.56
N GLY A 8 2.52 9.44 -11.63
CA GLY A 8 3.45 8.30 -11.63
C GLY A 8 4.08 8.12 -13.01
N ASN A 9 5.02 7.18 -13.12
CA ASN A 9 5.63 6.79 -14.39
C ASN A 9 6.07 5.31 -14.36
N PRO A 10 5.37 4.41 -15.09
CA PRO A 10 4.15 4.64 -15.87
C PRO A 10 2.89 4.81 -15.00
N ILE A 11 1.85 5.45 -15.51
CA ILE A 11 0.58 5.68 -14.79
C ILE A 11 -0.66 5.17 -15.55
N GLY A 12 -0.47 4.66 -16.77
CA GLY A 12 -1.55 4.26 -17.65
C GLY A 12 -2.55 3.28 -17.04
N HIS A 13 -2.09 2.37 -16.20
CA HIS A 13 -2.88 1.29 -15.61
C HIS A 13 -3.60 1.68 -14.30
N SER A 14 -3.43 2.91 -13.80
CA SER A 14 -4.08 3.33 -12.56
C SER A 14 -5.61 3.34 -12.69
N LEU A 15 -6.28 2.66 -11.76
CA LEU A 15 -7.73 2.63 -11.62
C LEU A 15 -8.27 3.71 -10.66
N SER A 16 -7.39 4.50 -10.03
CA SER A 16 -7.79 5.57 -9.11
C SER A 16 -8.79 6.56 -9.71
N PRO A 17 -8.70 6.98 -11.00
CA PRO A 17 -9.69 7.87 -11.59
C PRO A 17 -11.11 7.29 -11.61
N LEU A 18 -11.27 5.99 -11.82
CA LEU A 18 -12.59 5.35 -11.83
C LEU A 18 -13.25 5.47 -10.46
N ILE A 19 -12.50 5.16 -9.40
CA ILE A 19 -12.97 5.15 -8.02
C ILE A 19 -13.29 6.58 -7.54
N HIS A 20 -12.34 7.49 -7.67
CA HIS A 20 -12.50 8.85 -7.18
C HIS A 20 -13.61 9.62 -7.92
N ASN A 21 -13.71 9.50 -9.25
CA ASN A 21 -14.79 10.13 -10.00
C ASN A 21 -16.16 9.53 -9.68
N TYR A 22 -16.24 8.22 -9.42
CA TYR A 22 -17.46 7.60 -8.93
C TYR A 22 -17.91 8.23 -7.60
N TRP A 23 -17.01 8.33 -6.61
CA TRP A 23 -17.32 8.96 -5.32
C TRP A 23 -17.65 10.45 -5.48
N MET A 24 -16.94 11.19 -6.32
CA MET A 24 -17.28 12.59 -6.62
C MET A 24 -18.73 12.72 -7.11
N LYS A 25 -19.14 11.86 -8.03
CA LYS A 25 -20.51 11.81 -8.53
C LYS A 25 -21.52 11.40 -7.44
N LYS A 26 -21.22 10.32 -6.68
CA LYS A 26 -22.08 9.80 -5.60
C LYS A 26 -22.34 10.86 -4.53
N TYR A 27 -21.31 11.60 -4.14
CA TYR A 27 -21.40 12.64 -3.11
C TYR A 27 -21.65 14.05 -3.67
N LYS A 28 -22.07 14.16 -4.94
CA LYS A 28 -22.48 15.42 -5.59
C LYS A 28 -21.42 16.52 -5.61
N LEU A 29 -20.16 16.15 -5.74
CA LEU A 29 -19.05 17.07 -5.93
C LEU A 29 -18.93 17.44 -7.42
N VAL A 30 -19.97 18.07 -7.97
CA VAL A 30 -20.18 18.28 -9.43
C VAL A 30 -19.07 19.08 -10.13
N ASP A 31 -18.39 19.95 -9.41
CA ASP A 31 -17.30 20.77 -9.95
C ASP A 31 -15.92 20.14 -9.68
N SER A 32 -15.86 18.83 -9.57
CA SER A 32 -14.64 18.10 -9.26
C SER A 32 -14.33 17.04 -10.32
N VAL A 33 -13.05 16.88 -10.64
CA VAL A 33 -12.55 15.83 -11.53
C VAL A 33 -11.25 15.25 -11.02
N TYR A 34 -11.10 13.93 -11.15
CA TYR A 34 -9.86 13.23 -10.85
C TYR A 34 -9.26 12.62 -12.12
N GLU A 35 -8.01 12.96 -12.40
CA GLU A 35 -7.30 12.56 -13.61
C GLU A 35 -5.99 11.83 -13.28
N LYS A 36 -5.48 11.05 -14.23
CA LYS A 36 -4.12 10.52 -14.19
C LYS A 36 -3.20 11.36 -15.05
N ARG A 37 -1.99 11.61 -14.56
CA ARG A 37 -0.96 12.36 -15.29
C ARG A 37 0.37 11.64 -15.19
N MET A 38 0.93 11.26 -16.33
CA MET A 38 2.31 10.82 -16.40
C MET A 38 3.21 12.04 -16.25
N VAL A 39 4.22 11.93 -15.39
CA VAL A 39 5.18 12.99 -15.12
C VAL A 39 6.59 12.40 -15.11
N GLU A 40 7.58 13.25 -15.37
CA GLU A 40 8.99 12.93 -15.14
C GLU A 40 9.44 13.51 -13.79
N GLU A 41 10.60 13.09 -13.30
CA GLU A 41 11.12 13.57 -12.02
C GLU A 41 11.26 15.11 -11.99
N ASN A 42 11.71 15.70 -13.07
CA ASN A 42 11.85 17.14 -13.23
C ASN A 42 10.52 17.93 -13.19
N ASP A 43 9.39 17.25 -13.42
CA ASP A 43 8.06 17.87 -13.37
C ASP A 43 7.50 17.94 -11.95
N LEU A 44 8.08 17.24 -10.97
CA LEU A 44 7.56 17.18 -9.60
C LEU A 44 7.41 18.57 -9.00
N LYS A 45 8.40 19.45 -9.19
CA LYS A 45 8.34 20.83 -8.72
C LYS A 45 7.15 21.60 -9.30
N LYS A 46 6.85 21.39 -10.59
CA LYS A 46 5.72 22.01 -11.27
C LYS A 46 4.38 21.55 -10.67
N VAL A 47 4.25 20.26 -10.37
CA VAL A 47 3.04 19.74 -9.69
C VAL A 47 2.84 20.41 -8.34
N ILE A 48 3.91 20.60 -7.56
CA ILE A 48 3.84 21.32 -6.28
C ILE A 48 3.42 22.79 -6.47
N GLU A 49 3.93 23.48 -7.48
CA GLU A 49 3.53 24.86 -7.79
C GLU A 49 2.04 24.97 -8.20
N GLU A 50 1.51 23.97 -8.93
CA GLU A 50 0.08 23.89 -9.26
C GLU A 50 -0.78 23.75 -7.98
N ILE A 51 -0.33 22.97 -7.00
CA ILE A 51 -1.03 22.85 -5.70
C ILE A 51 -0.94 24.19 -4.94
N ARG A 52 0.22 24.88 -4.93
CA ARG A 52 0.38 26.17 -4.29
C ARG A 52 -0.58 27.23 -4.83
N LYS A 53 -0.81 27.23 -6.15
CA LYS A 53 -1.70 28.16 -6.86
C LYS A 53 -3.18 27.76 -6.83
N ASP A 54 -3.56 26.69 -6.14
CA ASP A 54 -4.92 26.12 -6.10
C ASP A 54 -5.45 25.68 -7.49
N GLU A 55 -4.55 25.44 -8.46
CA GLU A 55 -4.88 24.85 -9.76
C GLU A 55 -5.19 23.36 -9.62
N VAL A 56 -4.57 22.69 -8.63
CA VAL A 56 -4.79 21.31 -8.23
C VAL A 56 -5.04 21.27 -6.73
N VAL A 57 -6.11 20.59 -6.31
CA VAL A 57 -6.54 20.54 -4.90
C VAL A 57 -5.85 19.42 -4.12
N GLY A 58 -5.63 18.28 -4.77
CA GLY A 58 -5.01 17.11 -4.16
C GLY A 58 -4.36 16.20 -5.19
N VAL A 59 -3.31 15.50 -4.77
CA VAL A 59 -2.55 14.61 -5.64
C VAL A 59 -2.24 13.30 -4.94
N ASN A 60 -2.56 12.15 -5.57
CA ASN A 60 -1.92 10.90 -5.20
C ASN A 60 -0.61 10.75 -5.96
N VAL A 61 0.38 10.25 -5.25
CA VAL A 61 1.73 9.99 -5.77
C VAL A 61 1.98 8.49 -5.76
N THR A 62 2.38 7.92 -6.91
CA THR A 62 2.76 6.52 -6.99
C THR A 62 4.19 6.35 -7.52
N VAL A 63 4.57 5.12 -7.84
CA VAL A 63 5.90 4.76 -8.33
C VAL A 63 6.31 5.63 -9.53
N PRO A 64 7.56 6.14 -9.56
CA PRO A 64 8.64 5.96 -8.57
C PRO A 64 8.73 7.11 -7.55
N PHE A 65 7.75 8.01 -7.49
CA PHE A 65 7.88 9.35 -6.92
C PHE A 65 7.57 9.49 -5.43
N LYS A 66 7.10 8.43 -4.73
CA LYS A 66 6.68 8.50 -3.33
C LYS A 66 7.76 9.03 -2.37
N LYS A 67 9.03 8.75 -2.64
CA LYS A 67 10.20 9.27 -1.89
C LYS A 67 10.73 10.56 -2.52
N LEU A 68 10.75 10.62 -3.85
CA LEU A 68 11.34 11.74 -4.61
C LEU A 68 10.58 13.06 -4.45
N ILE A 69 9.28 13.00 -4.10
CA ILE A 69 8.46 14.19 -3.90
C ILE A 69 8.75 14.90 -2.57
N ILE A 70 9.27 14.18 -1.56
CA ILE A 70 9.45 14.68 -0.19
C ILE A 70 10.24 16.01 -0.12
N PRO A 71 11.36 16.20 -0.84
CA PRO A 71 12.14 17.44 -0.76
C PRO A 71 11.39 18.70 -1.20
N PHE A 72 10.26 18.56 -1.88
CA PHE A 72 9.45 19.69 -2.38
C PHE A 72 8.30 20.08 -1.45
N LEU A 73 8.09 19.33 -0.35
CA LEU A 73 6.98 19.50 0.58
C LEU A 73 7.36 20.40 1.74
N ASP A 74 6.37 21.10 2.31
CA ASP A 74 6.58 21.97 3.48
C ASP A 74 6.51 21.16 4.78
N LYS A 75 5.74 20.06 4.80
CA LYS A 75 5.53 19.22 5.98
C LYS A 75 5.18 17.78 5.59
N LEU A 76 5.58 16.84 6.43
CA LEU A 76 5.10 15.47 6.41
C LEU A 76 4.16 15.23 7.59
N ASP A 77 3.16 14.36 7.41
CA ASP A 77 2.43 13.78 8.53
C ASP A 77 3.29 12.71 9.22
N PHE A 78 2.84 12.24 10.38
CA PHE A 78 3.59 11.28 11.18
C PHE A 78 3.96 10.01 10.40
N VAL A 79 2.99 9.42 9.67
CA VAL A 79 3.23 8.16 8.93
C VAL A 79 4.13 8.38 7.72
N ALA A 80 3.98 9.49 6.99
CA ALA A 80 4.85 9.81 5.87
C ALA A 80 6.29 10.08 6.33
N GLU A 81 6.47 10.69 7.50
CA GLU A 81 7.78 10.92 8.11
C GLU A 81 8.43 9.60 8.56
N GLU A 82 7.70 8.74 9.29
CA GLU A 82 8.18 7.41 9.72
C GLU A 82 8.59 6.54 8.53
N THR A 83 7.76 6.52 7.47
CA THR A 83 7.97 5.63 6.33
C THR A 83 8.88 6.20 5.24
N GLN A 84 9.17 7.51 5.28
CA GLN A 84 9.82 8.26 4.20
C GLN A 84 9.17 7.98 2.84
N SER A 85 7.82 7.92 2.83
CA SER A 85 7.00 7.59 1.66
C SER A 85 5.70 8.38 1.67
N VAL A 86 5.44 9.13 0.62
CA VAL A 86 4.26 9.96 0.45
C VAL A 86 3.44 9.45 -0.73
N ASN A 87 2.15 9.19 -0.49
CA ASN A 87 1.22 8.83 -1.56
C ASN A 87 0.06 9.81 -1.74
N THR A 88 -0.07 10.82 -0.85
CA THR A 88 -1.17 11.78 -0.88
C THR A 88 -0.66 13.17 -0.52
N LEU A 89 -0.98 14.16 -1.36
CA LEU A 89 -0.63 15.56 -1.18
C LEU A 89 -1.88 16.43 -1.06
N PHE A 90 -1.82 17.42 -0.18
CA PHE A 90 -2.87 18.44 -0.04
C PHE A 90 -2.29 19.73 0.53
N LYS A 91 -3.04 20.83 0.42
CA LYS A 91 -2.66 22.13 0.98
C LYS A 91 -3.53 22.45 2.20
N ILE A 92 -2.90 22.80 3.31
CA ILE A 92 -3.55 23.33 4.50
C ILE A 92 -2.73 24.49 5.09
N ASN A 93 -3.39 25.58 5.47
CA ASN A 93 -2.72 26.76 6.03
C ASN A 93 -1.55 27.26 5.16
N ASN A 94 -1.73 27.26 3.85
CA ASN A 94 -0.72 27.60 2.84
C ASN A 94 0.54 26.71 2.82
N GLN A 95 0.52 25.58 3.52
CA GLN A 95 1.56 24.55 3.50
C GLN A 95 1.14 23.37 2.65
N ILE A 96 2.05 22.81 1.89
CA ILE A 96 1.87 21.53 1.17
C ILE A 96 2.30 20.41 2.08
N VAL A 97 1.34 19.56 2.42
CA VAL A 97 1.54 18.44 3.34
C VAL A 97 1.57 17.13 2.57
N GLY A 98 2.59 16.33 2.83
CA GLY A 98 2.69 14.94 2.39
C GLY A 98 2.11 13.98 3.43
N HIS A 99 1.24 13.09 2.98
CA HIS A 99 0.58 12.08 3.80
C HIS A 99 0.80 10.68 3.21
N ASN A 100 0.68 9.66 4.07
CA ASN A 100 0.75 8.27 3.65
C ASN A 100 -0.54 7.52 4.03
N THR A 101 -1.42 7.30 3.05
CA THR A 101 -2.66 6.54 3.23
C THR A 101 -2.49 5.04 2.95
N ASP A 102 -1.35 4.60 2.40
CA ASP A 102 -1.08 3.18 2.14
C ASP A 102 -1.03 2.38 3.43
N SER A 103 -0.41 2.92 4.49
CA SER A 103 -0.31 2.26 5.78
C SER A 103 -1.69 1.98 6.38
N ALA A 104 -2.55 2.99 6.46
CA ALA A 104 -3.92 2.82 6.93
C ALA A 104 -4.75 1.88 6.03
N GLY A 105 -4.56 1.99 4.70
CA GLY A 105 -5.22 1.11 3.73
C GLY A 105 -4.84 -0.36 3.89
N PHE A 106 -3.56 -0.63 4.12
CA PHE A 106 -3.07 -1.98 4.40
C PHE A 106 -3.55 -2.49 5.76
N GLN A 107 -3.47 -1.66 6.79
CA GLN A 107 -3.97 -2.00 8.14
C GLN A 107 -5.45 -2.41 8.10
N ASP A 108 -6.30 -1.63 7.42
CA ASP A 108 -7.72 -1.97 7.29
C ASP A 108 -7.96 -3.26 6.52
N SER A 109 -7.13 -3.56 5.52
CA SER A 109 -7.23 -4.81 4.77
C SER A 109 -6.94 -6.05 5.63
N LEU A 110 -6.06 -5.95 6.62
CA LEU A 110 -5.74 -7.06 7.52
C LEU A 110 -6.87 -7.39 8.50
N LYS A 111 -7.79 -6.47 8.78
CA LYS A 111 -8.88 -6.66 9.76
C LYS A 111 -9.82 -7.82 9.40
N GLU A 112 -9.89 -8.18 8.12
CA GLU A 112 -10.66 -9.34 7.68
C GLU A 112 -10.13 -10.66 8.27
N PHE A 113 -8.80 -10.79 8.39
CA PHE A 113 -8.14 -12.00 8.89
C PHE A 113 -7.68 -11.87 10.33
N TYR A 114 -7.38 -10.66 10.76
CA TYR A 114 -6.85 -10.34 12.10
C TYR A 114 -7.65 -9.19 12.72
N PRO A 115 -8.93 -9.42 13.07
CA PRO A 115 -9.75 -8.40 13.70
C PRO A 115 -9.23 -8.08 15.10
N ARG A 116 -9.25 -6.80 15.49
CA ARG A 116 -9.00 -6.41 16.87
C ARG A 116 -10.14 -6.93 17.74
N SER A 117 -9.80 -7.65 18.81
CA SER A 117 -10.79 -8.11 19.78
C SER A 117 -11.31 -6.93 20.60
N ASN A 118 -12.63 -6.79 20.70
CA ASN A 118 -13.26 -5.77 21.54
C ASN A 118 -13.01 -5.99 23.04
N ASN A 119 -12.58 -7.20 23.44
CA ASN A 119 -12.39 -7.60 24.84
C ASN A 119 -10.92 -7.69 25.26
N SER A 120 -9.94 -7.50 24.37
CA SER A 120 -8.54 -7.58 24.75
C SER A 120 -7.90 -6.19 24.78
N MET A 121 -7.93 -5.58 25.97
CA MET A 121 -7.08 -4.41 26.25
C MET A 121 -5.58 -4.78 26.31
N MET A 122 -5.19 -6.04 26.07
CA MET A 122 -3.88 -6.56 26.40
C MET A 122 -3.06 -7.19 25.27
N SER A 123 -3.62 -7.50 24.10
CA SER A 123 -2.82 -8.04 22.99
C SER A 123 -3.22 -7.46 21.64
N LEU A 124 -2.23 -7.10 20.86
CA LEU A 124 -2.43 -6.65 19.48
C LEU A 124 -2.51 -7.88 18.53
N PRO A 125 -3.27 -7.78 17.43
CA PRO A 125 -3.57 -8.94 16.57
C PRO A 125 -2.36 -9.68 16.02
N LEU A 126 -1.21 -9.00 15.87
CA LEU A 126 -0.01 -9.53 15.24
C LEU A 126 1.16 -9.75 16.21
N GLU A 127 0.96 -9.62 17.52
CA GLU A 127 2.04 -9.64 18.53
C GLU A 127 2.90 -10.91 18.48
N ASP A 128 2.28 -12.08 18.28
CA ASP A 128 2.97 -13.37 18.20
C ASP A 128 3.15 -13.89 16.76
N LYS A 129 2.95 -13.05 15.76
CA LYS A 129 3.02 -13.48 14.37
C LYS A 129 4.42 -13.26 13.78
N HIS A 130 4.93 -14.30 13.12
CA HIS A 130 6.09 -14.19 12.26
C HIS A 130 5.61 -13.78 10.85
N ILE A 131 6.20 -12.74 10.30
CA ILE A 131 5.77 -12.15 9.03
C ILE A 131 6.96 -12.09 8.08
N PHE A 132 6.77 -12.57 6.87
CA PHE A 132 7.78 -12.50 5.82
C PHE A 132 7.33 -11.57 4.70
N ILE A 133 8.14 -10.56 4.41
CA ILE A 133 7.88 -9.56 3.36
C ILE A 133 8.87 -9.77 2.22
N LEU A 134 8.36 -9.85 1.02
CA LEU A 134 9.11 -9.91 -0.23
C LEU A 134 9.02 -8.57 -0.93
N GLY A 135 10.17 -7.92 -1.14
CA GLY A 135 10.26 -6.62 -1.80
C GLY A 135 10.63 -5.48 -0.84
N ALA A 136 11.38 -4.52 -1.36
CA ALA A 136 11.76 -3.28 -0.68
C ALA A 136 11.49 -2.07 -1.60
N GLY A 137 10.25 -2.02 -2.14
CA GLY A 137 9.75 -0.94 -2.97
C GLY A 137 9.14 0.21 -2.16
N GLY A 138 8.57 1.20 -2.87
CA GLY A 138 8.01 2.41 -2.25
C GLY A 138 6.80 2.19 -1.32
N VAL A 139 6.15 1.02 -1.35
CA VAL A 139 5.02 0.68 -0.46
C VAL A 139 5.46 -0.12 0.76
N THR A 140 6.64 -0.75 0.72
CA THR A 140 7.07 -1.70 1.75
C THR A 140 7.23 -1.05 3.12
N ALA A 141 7.74 0.18 3.19
CA ALA A 141 7.80 0.94 4.44
C ALA A 141 6.42 1.15 5.07
N SER A 142 5.41 1.46 4.24
CA SER A 142 4.01 1.62 4.70
C SER A 142 3.43 0.31 5.24
N VAL A 143 3.75 -0.82 4.61
CA VAL A 143 3.37 -2.15 5.08
C VAL A 143 4.02 -2.47 6.43
N ILE A 144 5.32 -2.21 6.59
CA ILE A 144 6.04 -2.44 7.86
C ILE A 144 5.44 -1.56 8.97
N SER A 145 5.22 -0.27 8.73
CA SER A 145 4.60 0.65 9.69
C SER A 145 3.21 0.16 10.14
N ALA A 146 2.37 -0.28 9.20
CA ALA A 146 1.06 -0.83 9.52
C ALA A 146 1.13 -2.13 10.34
N LEU A 147 2.03 -3.04 9.99
CA LEU A 147 2.24 -4.28 10.74
C LEU A 147 2.69 -4.01 12.17
N LYS A 148 3.61 -3.07 12.36
CA LYS A 148 4.07 -2.62 13.69
C LYS A 148 2.94 -2.01 14.52
N SER A 149 2.08 -1.20 13.91
CA SER A 149 0.92 -0.62 14.60
C SER A 149 -0.10 -1.67 15.06
N GLU A 150 -0.09 -2.87 14.45
CA GLU A 150 -0.86 -4.05 14.86
C GLU A 150 -0.08 -5.01 15.77
N GLY A 151 1.11 -4.61 16.23
CA GLY A 151 1.90 -5.34 17.23
C GLY A 151 2.93 -6.33 16.65
N ALA A 152 3.16 -6.34 15.36
CA ALA A 152 4.14 -7.25 14.77
C ALA A 152 5.57 -6.93 15.24
N ASN A 153 6.22 -7.92 15.86
CA ASN A 153 7.58 -7.82 16.40
C ASN A 153 8.58 -8.69 15.62
N ASN A 154 8.11 -9.67 14.85
CA ASN A 154 8.93 -10.63 14.13
C ASN A 154 8.73 -10.46 12.62
N ILE A 155 9.41 -9.49 12.02
CA ILE A 155 9.30 -9.16 10.60
C ILE A 155 10.59 -9.51 9.89
N PHE A 156 10.51 -10.40 8.91
CA PHE A 156 11.59 -10.79 8.02
C PHE A 156 11.38 -10.14 6.65
N LEU A 157 12.42 -9.54 6.11
CA LEU A 157 12.39 -8.84 4.83
C LEU A 157 13.40 -9.43 3.86
N SER A 158 12.99 -9.72 2.64
CA SER A 158 13.89 -10.14 1.57
C SER A 158 13.66 -9.32 0.30
N ASN A 159 14.74 -8.89 -0.33
CA ASN A 159 14.69 -8.16 -1.59
C ASN A 159 15.86 -8.55 -2.49
N ARG A 160 15.61 -8.62 -3.81
CA ARG A 160 16.64 -8.95 -4.80
C ARG A 160 17.86 -8.02 -4.71
N THR A 161 17.63 -6.73 -4.51
CA THR A 161 18.68 -5.74 -4.23
C THR A 161 18.77 -5.57 -2.72
N LYS A 162 19.77 -6.19 -2.11
CA LYS A 162 19.95 -6.26 -0.64
C LYS A 162 20.10 -4.86 0.00
N GLU A 163 20.72 -3.94 -0.72
CA GLU A 163 20.95 -2.55 -0.29
C GLU A 163 19.61 -1.86 0.04
N LYS A 164 18.58 -2.05 -0.78
CA LYS A 164 17.24 -1.49 -0.53
C LYS A 164 16.58 -2.07 0.73
N ALA A 165 16.77 -3.35 1.00
CA ALA A 165 16.31 -3.96 2.24
C ALA A 165 17.04 -3.40 3.46
N ASN A 166 18.35 -3.17 3.33
CA ASN A 166 19.17 -2.56 4.38
C ASN A 166 18.82 -1.08 4.63
N GLU A 167 18.36 -0.34 3.61
CA GLU A 167 17.80 1.01 3.80
C GLU A 167 16.53 0.98 4.65
N LEU A 168 15.64 0.04 4.40
CA LEU A 168 14.44 -0.14 5.23
C LEU A 168 14.80 -0.57 6.66
N LYS A 169 15.83 -1.41 6.85
CA LYS A 169 16.32 -1.76 8.18
C LYS A 169 16.86 -0.56 8.96
N LYS A 170 17.38 0.48 8.30
CA LYS A 170 17.78 1.72 8.97
C LYS A 170 16.57 2.51 9.50
N LEU A 171 15.44 2.47 8.78
CA LEU A 171 14.18 3.09 9.22
C LEU A 171 13.47 2.25 10.30
N PHE A 172 13.56 0.93 10.19
CA PHE A 172 12.94 -0.05 11.08
C PHE A 172 13.99 -1.04 11.60
N PRO A 173 14.78 -0.67 12.63
CA PRO A 173 15.93 -1.46 13.07
C PRO A 173 15.60 -2.89 13.54
N GLU A 174 14.36 -3.12 13.97
CA GLU A 174 13.86 -4.40 14.47
C GLU A 174 13.62 -5.45 13.38
N ILE A 175 13.49 -5.06 12.11
CA ILE A 175 13.29 -6.06 11.04
C ILE A 175 14.57 -6.86 10.78
N GLU A 176 14.41 -8.13 10.40
CA GLU A 176 15.51 -8.99 9.98
C GLU A 176 15.59 -9.09 8.47
N VAL A 177 16.76 -8.78 7.90
CA VAL A 177 16.99 -8.88 6.45
C VAL A 177 17.53 -10.25 6.10
N ILE A 178 16.82 -10.98 5.24
CA ILE A 178 17.17 -12.30 4.72
C ILE A 178 17.60 -12.16 3.26
N ASP A 179 18.64 -12.86 2.85
CA ASP A 179 19.10 -12.88 1.46
C ASP A 179 18.01 -13.41 0.53
N TRP A 180 17.90 -12.81 -0.65
CA TRP A 180 16.94 -13.24 -1.68
C TRP A 180 17.15 -14.72 -2.05
N GLY A 181 16.05 -15.48 -2.08
CA GLY A 181 16.10 -16.90 -2.35
C GLY A 181 16.49 -17.78 -1.15
N LYS A 182 16.85 -17.19 -0.01
CA LYS A 182 17.02 -17.94 1.23
C LYS A 182 15.67 -18.18 1.87
N ARG A 183 15.57 -19.32 2.55
CA ARG A 183 14.36 -19.71 3.27
C ARG A 183 14.24 -18.96 4.58
N PRO A 184 13.14 -18.20 4.81
CA PRO A 184 12.87 -17.60 6.11
C PRO A 184 12.41 -18.67 7.11
N PRO A 185 12.36 -18.35 8.41
CA PRO A 185 11.55 -19.10 9.35
C PRO A 185 10.11 -19.26 8.84
N ILE A 186 9.38 -20.26 9.35
CA ILE A 186 7.97 -20.41 9.01
C ILE A 186 7.20 -19.19 9.55
N CYS A 187 6.59 -18.44 8.65
CA CYS A 187 5.87 -17.22 8.95
C CYS A 187 4.36 -17.42 8.81
N SER A 188 3.59 -16.87 9.74
CA SER A 188 2.11 -16.91 9.69
C SER A 188 1.56 -16.09 8.53
N ILE A 189 2.28 -15.04 8.12
CA ILE A 189 1.89 -14.13 7.04
C ILE A 189 3.07 -14.00 6.07
N VAL A 190 2.82 -14.18 4.79
CA VAL A 190 3.79 -13.96 3.70
C VAL A 190 3.23 -12.92 2.76
N ILE A 191 3.95 -11.80 2.59
CA ILE A 191 3.47 -10.62 1.87
C ILE A 191 4.35 -10.36 0.64
N ASN A 192 3.76 -10.31 -0.54
CA ASN A 192 4.42 -9.83 -1.75
C ASN A 192 4.20 -8.33 -1.93
N THR A 193 5.26 -7.53 -1.81
CA THR A 193 5.28 -6.09 -2.11
C THR A 193 6.08 -5.78 -3.38
N THR A 194 6.49 -6.82 -4.13
CA THR A 194 7.21 -6.68 -5.41
C THR A 194 6.24 -6.47 -6.57
N SER A 195 6.77 -6.17 -7.73
CA SER A 195 6.03 -6.19 -9.00
C SER A 195 5.98 -7.57 -9.67
N ILE A 196 6.61 -8.59 -9.09
CA ILE A 196 6.63 -9.96 -9.63
C ILE A 196 5.23 -10.56 -9.51
N GLY A 197 4.63 -10.87 -10.65
CA GLY A 197 3.25 -11.34 -10.76
C GLY A 197 2.32 -10.36 -11.47
N LEU A 198 2.79 -9.14 -11.81
CA LEU A 198 2.04 -8.22 -12.69
C LEU A 198 1.92 -8.74 -14.11
N THR A 199 2.96 -9.37 -14.63
CA THR A 199 2.92 -10.07 -15.91
C THR A 199 2.59 -11.55 -15.70
N LYS A 200 1.88 -12.10 -16.69
CA LYS A 200 1.48 -13.50 -16.68
C LYS A 200 2.72 -14.39 -16.59
N ASP A 201 2.64 -15.43 -15.78
CA ASP A 201 3.67 -16.44 -15.58
C ASP A 201 4.94 -15.98 -14.82
N GLU A 202 5.01 -14.73 -14.35
CA GLU A 202 6.06 -14.33 -13.42
C GLU A 202 5.88 -14.99 -12.06
N GLU A 203 6.97 -15.52 -11.52
CA GLU A 203 6.97 -16.31 -10.30
C GLU A 203 8.00 -15.83 -9.29
N ILE A 204 7.57 -15.75 -8.04
CA ILE A 204 8.47 -15.61 -6.89
C ILE A 204 8.91 -17.01 -6.48
N ASN A 205 10.20 -17.26 -6.48
CA ASN A 205 10.75 -18.55 -6.06
C ASN A 205 10.74 -18.64 -4.52
N ILE A 206 9.65 -19.21 -3.99
CA ILE A 206 9.49 -19.54 -2.57
C ILE A 206 9.34 -21.04 -2.42
N ASP A 207 10.00 -21.62 -1.43
CA ASP A 207 9.75 -23.00 -1.02
C ASP A 207 8.44 -23.09 -0.23
N PHE A 208 7.37 -23.55 -0.89
CA PHE A 208 6.06 -23.75 -0.30
C PHE A 208 5.92 -25.05 0.53
N ASN A 209 6.92 -25.92 0.59
CA ASN A 209 6.78 -27.25 1.18
C ASN A 209 6.42 -27.23 2.67
N ASN A 210 6.75 -26.13 3.38
CA ASN A 210 6.42 -25.97 4.80
C ASN A 210 5.11 -25.22 5.04
N TYR A 211 4.40 -24.82 3.99
CA TYR A 211 3.14 -24.08 4.06
C TYR A 211 1.96 -24.95 3.65
N ASP A 212 2.00 -26.25 3.97
CA ASP A 212 0.90 -27.16 3.73
C ASP A 212 -0.04 -27.17 4.95
N MET A 213 -1.33 -26.94 4.73
CA MET A 213 -2.37 -26.94 5.76
C MET A 213 -2.53 -28.27 6.50
N ASN A 214 -2.04 -29.38 5.95
CA ASN A 214 -2.00 -30.66 6.67
C ASN A 214 -1.20 -30.60 7.99
N HIS A 215 -0.42 -29.53 8.20
CA HIS A 215 0.32 -29.27 9.43
C HIS A 215 -0.39 -28.31 10.42
N HIS A 216 -1.69 -28.10 10.28
CA HIS A 216 -2.55 -27.32 11.20
C HIS A 216 -2.14 -25.88 11.46
N LYS A 217 -1.65 -25.15 10.45
CA LYS A 217 -1.32 -23.73 10.57
C LYS A 217 -2.15 -22.89 9.61
N ASP A 218 -2.77 -21.82 10.12
CA ASP A 218 -3.47 -20.80 9.34
C ASP A 218 -2.46 -19.84 8.75
N PHE A 219 -1.96 -20.11 7.54
CA PHE A 219 -1.08 -19.20 6.83
C PHE A 219 -1.88 -18.27 5.95
N LEU A 220 -1.52 -16.97 5.98
CA LEU A 220 -2.03 -15.97 5.04
C LEU A 220 -0.94 -15.61 4.03
N PHE A 221 -1.25 -15.74 2.75
CA PHE A 221 -0.45 -15.21 1.65
C PHE A 221 -1.14 -13.97 1.09
N TYR A 222 -0.47 -12.83 1.21
CA TYR A 222 -0.99 -11.54 0.78
C TYR A 222 -0.14 -10.99 -0.35
N ASP A 223 -0.76 -10.71 -1.50
CA ASP A 223 -0.11 -10.07 -2.64
C ASP A 223 -0.69 -8.65 -2.80
N LEU A 224 0.17 -7.61 -2.81
CA LEU A 224 -0.31 -6.25 -3.02
C LEU A 224 -0.75 -5.99 -4.46
N ILE A 225 -0.48 -6.91 -5.37
CA ILE A 225 -1.02 -6.89 -6.73
C ILE A 225 -2.53 -7.21 -6.66
N TYR A 226 -3.35 -6.40 -7.32
CA TYR A 226 -4.79 -6.61 -7.45
C TYR A 226 -5.23 -6.92 -8.88
N ASN A 227 -4.38 -6.67 -9.87
CA ASN A 227 -4.57 -7.05 -11.25
C ASN A 227 -3.27 -7.65 -11.81
N PRO A 228 -3.24 -8.96 -12.13
CA PRO A 228 -4.36 -9.92 -12.12
C PRO A 228 -4.92 -10.19 -10.71
N LYS A 229 -6.18 -10.65 -10.64
CA LYS A 229 -6.85 -10.97 -9.36
C LYS A 229 -6.16 -12.09 -8.59
N GLU A 230 -5.58 -13.06 -9.26
CA GLU A 230 -4.80 -14.16 -8.69
C GLU A 230 -3.46 -14.26 -9.42
N THR A 231 -2.39 -13.94 -8.74
CA THR A 231 -1.01 -14.15 -9.22
C THR A 231 -0.58 -15.61 -9.07
N VAL A 232 0.52 -16.01 -9.73
CA VAL A 232 1.10 -17.35 -9.55
C VAL A 232 1.44 -17.59 -8.06
N PHE A 233 1.90 -16.57 -7.36
CA PHE A 233 2.18 -16.61 -5.92
C PHE A 233 0.94 -17.00 -5.11
N LEU A 234 -0.18 -16.33 -5.28
CA LEU A 234 -1.44 -16.63 -4.57
C LEU A 234 -2.01 -17.99 -4.99
N LYS A 235 -1.99 -18.32 -6.28
CA LYS A 235 -2.47 -19.60 -6.79
C LYS A 235 -1.74 -20.78 -6.14
N LYS A 236 -0.40 -20.70 -6.03
CA LYS A 236 0.39 -21.75 -5.39
C LYS A 236 0.06 -21.91 -3.91
N ALA A 237 -0.13 -20.79 -3.20
CA ALA A 237 -0.52 -20.80 -1.80
C ALA A 237 -1.92 -21.44 -1.61
N ARG A 238 -2.90 -21.04 -2.41
CA ARG A 238 -4.27 -21.55 -2.36
C ARG A 238 -4.34 -23.05 -2.65
N LEU A 239 -3.58 -23.54 -3.64
CA LEU A 239 -3.53 -24.98 -3.98
C LEU A 239 -2.99 -25.83 -2.83
N ARG A 240 -2.28 -25.25 -1.86
CA ARG A 240 -1.84 -25.89 -0.62
C ARG A 240 -2.78 -25.66 0.56
N GLY A 241 -3.97 -25.12 0.31
CA GLY A 241 -5.00 -24.87 1.33
C GLY A 241 -4.79 -23.60 2.16
N ASN A 242 -3.80 -22.76 1.84
CA ASN A 242 -3.55 -21.52 2.59
C ASN A 242 -4.59 -20.45 2.27
N LYS A 243 -4.81 -19.55 3.23
CA LYS A 243 -5.60 -18.33 3.00
C LYS A 243 -4.84 -17.40 2.05
N THR A 244 -5.56 -16.76 1.16
CA THR A 244 -4.98 -15.84 0.17
C THR A 244 -5.74 -14.52 0.14
N MET A 245 -5.01 -13.42 -0.06
CA MET A 245 -5.55 -12.07 -0.21
C MET A 245 -4.78 -11.33 -1.29
N ASN A 246 -5.48 -10.62 -2.16
CA ASN A 246 -4.87 -9.71 -3.12
C ASN A 246 -4.96 -8.25 -2.67
N GLY A 247 -4.32 -7.35 -3.39
CA GLY A 247 -4.21 -5.92 -3.04
C GLY A 247 -5.48 -5.08 -3.19
N LYS A 248 -6.62 -5.67 -3.60
CA LYS A 248 -7.86 -4.93 -3.90
C LYS A 248 -8.36 -4.13 -2.70
N THR A 249 -8.48 -4.78 -1.53
CA THR A 249 -8.99 -4.13 -0.31
C THR A 249 -8.08 -3.02 0.17
N MET A 250 -6.76 -3.22 0.13
CA MET A 250 -5.79 -2.16 0.44
C MET A 250 -5.93 -0.97 -0.52
N PHE A 251 -6.05 -1.24 -1.83
CA PHE A 251 -6.18 -0.21 -2.85
C PHE A 251 -7.42 0.66 -2.65
N LEU A 252 -8.56 0.05 -2.31
CA LEU A 252 -9.81 0.77 -2.03
C LEU A 252 -9.69 1.61 -0.75
N ASN A 253 -9.15 1.04 0.32
CA ASN A 253 -9.04 1.74 1.59
C ASN A 253 -8.06 2.93 1.53
N GLN A 254 -6.90 2.80 0.86
CA GLN A 254 -5.99 3.94 0.71
C GLN A 254 -6.63 5.07 -0.11
N ALA A 255 -7.41 4.75 -1.15
CA ALA A 255 -8.15 5.73 -1.94
C ALA A 255 -9.25 6.42 -1.12
N LYS A 256 -9.98 5.66 -0.29
CA LYS A 256 -10.98 6.18 0.65
C LYS A 256 -10.38 7.20 1.62
N TYR A 257 -9.21 6.93 2.18
CA TYR A 257 -8.53 7.88 3.08
C TYR A 257 -8.03 9.12 2.34
N ALA A 258 -7.48 8.97 1.14
CA ALA A 258 -7.08 10.12 0.33
C ALA A 258 -8.28 11.02 -0.02
N PHE A 259 -9.42 10.40 -0.41
CA PHE A 259 -10.66 11.13 -0.68
C PHE A 259 -11.15 11.90 0.55
N ASN A 260 -11.10 11.28 1.73
CA ASN A 260 -11.49 11.93 2.98
C ASN A 260 -10.60 13.14 3.32
N ILE A 261 -9.28 13.02 3.14
CA ILE A 261 -8.33 14.13 3.37
C ILE A 261 -8.71 15.35 2.54
N TRP A 262 -9.09 15.16 1.28
CA TRP A 262 -9.37 16.28 0.37
C TRP A 262 -10.77 16.87 0.50
N THR A 263 -11.76 16.05 0.88
CA THR A 263 -13.17 16.42 0.81
C THR A 263 -13.87 16.47 2.16
N ASN A 264 -13.22 15.97 3.21
CA ASN A 264 -13.81 15.74 4.53
C ASN A 264 -15.03 14.79 4.49
N ILE A 265 -15.12 13.95 3.45
CA ILE A 265 -16.16 12.91 3.30
C ILE A 265 -15.45 11.57 3.36
N MET A 266 -15.87 10.69 4.28
CA MET A 266 -15.41 9.30 4.33
C MET A 266 -16.32 8.47 3.41
N PRO A 267 -15.86 8.10 2.20
CA PRO A 267 -16.73 7.40 1.26
C PRO A 267 -16.92 5.95 1.64
N GLU A 268 -18.08 5.41 1.28
CA GLU A 268 -18.35 3.98 1.41
C GLU A 268 -17.67 3.19 0.28
N ILE A 269 -17.16 2.01 0.63
CA ILE A 269 -16.72 1.00 -0.33
C ILE A 269 -17.92 0.09 -0.59
N ASP A 270 -18.74 0.47 -1.56
CA ASP A 270 -19.95 -0.27 -1.95
C ASP A 270 -19.69 -1.23 -3.12
N ASP A 271 -20.70 -2.04 -3.46
CA ASP A 271 -20.60 -3.03 -4.53
C ASP A 271 -20.29 -2.40 -5.89
N GLU A 272 -20.70 -1.15 -6.13
CA GLU A 272 -20.41 -0.47 -7.39
C GLU A 272 -18.93 -0.11 -7.53
N VAL A 273 -18.31 0.39 -6.46
CA VAL A 273 -16.86 0.71 -6.51
C VAL A 273 -16.02 -0.56 -6.54
N ILE A 274 -16.49 -1.64 -5.92
CA ILE A 274 -15.85 -2.96 -5.94
C ILE A 274 -15.78 -3.52 -7.37
N LYS A 275 -16.86 -3.36 -8.16
CA LYS A 275 -16.92 -3.82 -9.56
C LYS A 275 -15.87 -3.20 -10.48
N PHE A 276 -15.36 -2.00 -10.18
CA PHE A 276 -14.29 -1.40 -10.99
C PHE A 276 -12.96 -2.19 -10.94
N LEU A 277 -12.82 -3.07 -9.97
CA LEU A 277 -11.65 -3.93 -9.78
C LEU A 277 -11.91 -5.41 -10.12
N ASP A 278 -13.13 -5.70 -10.59
CA ASP A 278 -13.56 -7.03 -11.03
C ASP A 278 -13.43 -7.17 -12.53
#